data_a478972fc8a64b76f72628e9a18e895a
#
_entry.id   a478972fc8a64b76f72628e9a18e895a
#
_cell.length_a   1.000
_cell.length_b   1.000
_cell.length_c   1.000
_cell.angle_alpha   90.00
_cell.angle_beta   90.00
_cell.angle_gamma   90.00
#
_symmetry.space_group_name_H-M   'P 1'
#
loop_
_entity.id
_entity.type
_entity.pdbx_description
1 polymer ?
#
loop_
_entity_poly.entity_id
_entity_poly.type
_entity_poly.pdbx_seq_one_letter_code
_entity_poly.pdbx_strand_id
1 'polypeptide(L)'
;MVRNRRWVLARRPQGLVATSDFRLEETAVPEPAHGEFVVRLHYLSLAPVMAQYVLDGGTIEQPVAIGETMRGRGVGRVVASRHSAFPEGAIVHGPFGWQDYAVSNGKRLTYVSRYAGRVAPMSTAIGVLGITGYTAYIGLDLATPCTGDRVLVSGAVGGVGSIVGQVARIRGCTPVVAVCGGAEKGRLAVERLGYDAAIDYRSVDFANRLDESLPEGIDIYFDNVGGRVLELSLDRLRQRARVIVCGAISQYVIDGVPTGPSNYFKLAYANSSMRGFQIYAYADRYAEAEEALGTWIQQGRLVWQEDCLEGLEVMPQALVRLYMGKNMGKQVVRIAPEEETA
;
A
#
# COMPACT_ATOMS: atom_id res chain seq x y z
N MET A 1 4.14 -25.80 24.82
CA MET A 1 3.67 -24.39 24.95
C MET A 1 3.73 -23.75 23.59
N VAL A 2 2.73 -22.97 23.23
CA VAL A 2 2.74 -22.20 21.98
C VAL A 2 3.82 -21.13 22.08
N ARG A 3 4.60 -20.95 21.00
CA ARG A 3 5.68 -19.95 20.91
C ARG A 3 5.25 -18.84 19.96
N ASN A 4 5.76 -17.65 20.17
CA ASN A 4 5.62 -16.51 19.27
C ASN A 4 6.86 -16.42 18.39
N ARG A 5 6.73 -16.74 17.10
CA ARG A 5 7.79 -16.54 16.12
C ARG A 5 7.75 -15.09 15.68
N ARG A 6 8.92 -14.46 15.54
CA ARG A 6 9.03 -13.08 15.09
C ARG A 6 10.26 -12.87 14.21
N TRP A 7 10.13 -12.05 13.20
CA TRP A 7 11.27 -11.57 12.44
C TRP A 7 11.84 -10.30 13.07
N VAL A 8 13.11 -10.30 13.36
CA VAL A 8 13.86 -9.13 13.86
C VAL A 8 14.81 -8.62 12.81
N LEU A 9 15.11 -7.32 12.84
CA LEU A 9 16.19 -6.75 12.05
C LEU A 9 17.52 -7.23 12.63
N ALA A 10 18.27 -8.04 11.89
CA ALA A 10 19.55 -8.60 12.33
C ALA A 10 20.73 -7.66 12.06
N ARG A 11 20.64 -6.89 10.95
CA ARG A 11 21.64 -5.88 10.56
C ARG A 11 21.03 -4.84 9.64
N ARG A 12 21.69 -3.70 9.50
CA ARG A 12 21.32 -2.71 8.49
C ARG A 12 21.64 -3.22 7.09
N PRO A 13 20.74 -3.05 6.11
CA PRO A 13 21.05 -3.34 4.71
C PRO A 13 22.24 -2.52 4.20
N GLN A 14 23.08 -3.14 3.41
CA GLN A 14 24.11 -2.47 2.63
C GLN A 14 23.64 -2.46 1.15
N GLY A 15 23.05 -1.35 0.71
CA GLY A 15 22.35 -1.26 -0.55
C GLY A 15 20.90 -1.82 -0.49
N LEU A 16 20.55 -2.71 -1.41
CA LEU A 16 19.21 -3.31 -1.43
C LEU A 16 18.96 -4.23 -0.23
N VAL A 17 17.74 -4.15 0.30
CA VAL A 17 17.29 -5.05 1.38
C VAL A 17 17.42 -6.51 0.93
N ALA A 18 18.06 -7.33 1.76
CA ALA A 18 18.27 -8.76 1.53
C ALA A 18 17.62 -9.60 2.64
N THR A 19 17.34 -10.86 2.34
CA THR A 19 16.76 -11.79 3.33
C THR A 19 17.65 -11.98 4.54
N SER A 20 18.97 -11.91 4.36
CA SER A 20 19.99 -12.02 5.41
C SER A 20 20.04 -10.82 6.37
N ASP A 21 19.30 -9.75 6.11
CA ASP A 21 19.19 -8.62 7.03
C ASP A 21 18.22 -8.88 8.18
N PHE A 22 17.49 -9.99 8.10
CA PHE A 22 16.50 -10.40 9.08
C PHE A 22 16.87 -11.74 9.73
N ARG A 23 16.41 -11.95 10.97
CA ARG A 23 16.56 -13.21 11.71
C ARG A 23 15.23 -13.59 12.34
N LEU A 24 14.84 -14.86 12.18
CA LEU A 24 13.67 -15.42 12.85
C LEU A 24 14.04 -15.79 14.29
N GLU A 25 13.21 -15.39 15.24
CA GLU A 25 13.34 -15.70 16.65
C GLU A 25 12.05 -16.28 17.20
N GLU A 26 12.16 -17.02 18.30
CA GLU A 26 11.03 -17.52 19.07
C GLU A 26 11.05 -16.94 20.48
N THR A 27 9.88 -16.47 20.93
CA THR A 27 9.69 -15.95 22.29
C THR A 27 8.47 -16.60 22.94
N ALA A 28 8.20 -16.29 24.20
CA ALA A 28 6.90 -16.60 24.79
C ALA A 28 5.80 -15.78 24.13
N VAL A 29 4.59 -16.32 24.06
CA VAL A 29 3.41 -15.54 23.69
C VAL A 29 3.20 -14.47 24.77
N PRO A 30 3.03 -13.18 24.39
CA PRO A 30 2.84 -12.11 25.37
C PRO A 30 1.50 -12.25 26.10
N GLU A 31 1.45 -11.80 27.36
CA GLU A 31 0.20 -11.64 28.11
C GLU A 31 -0.20 -10.16 28.15
N PRO A 32 -1.52 -9.83 28.05
CA PRO A 32 -1.95 -8.45 28.08
C PRO A 32 -1.94 -7.88 29.50
N ALA A 33 -1.35 -6.69 29.70
CA ALA A 33 -1.52 -5.89 30.90
C ALA A 33 -2.90 -5.18 30.89
N HIS A 34 -3.23 -4.47 31.97
CA HIS A 34 -4.47 -3.68 32.02
C HIS A 34 -4.49 -2.61 30.90
N GLY A 35 -5.56 -2.57 30.14
CA GLY A 35 -5.69 -1.69 28.97
C GLY A 35 -4.98 -2.21 27.70
N GLU A 36 -4.57 -3.49 27.69
CA GLU A 36 -3.97 -4.14 26.54
C GLU A 36 -4.76 -5.36 26.07
N PHE A 37 -4.45 -5.83 24.89
CA PHE A 37 -4.97 -7.06 24.31
C PHE A 37 -3.90 -7.75 23.47
N VAL A 38 -4.05 -9.04 23.24
CA VAL A 38 -3.18 -9.87 22.41
C VAL A 38 -3.92 -10.28 21.15
N VAL A 39 -3.28 -10.08 20.01
CA VAL A 39 -3.78 -10.47 18.69
C VAL A 39 -3.00 -11.67 18.20
N ARG A 40 -3.70 -12.74 17.80
CA ARG A 40 -3.15 -13.78 16.93
C ARG A 40 -3.26 -13.30 15.50
N LEU A 41 -2.14 -13.15 14.82
CA LEU A 41 -2.11 -12.63 13.46
C LEU A 41 -2.37 -13.75 12.45
N HIS A 42 -3.16 -13.43 11.42
CA HIS A 42 -3.50 -14.33 10.31
C HIS A 42 -2.85 -13.87 9.02
N TYR A 43 -2.78 -12.56 8.79
CA TYR A 43 -2.12 -11.99 7.62
C TYR A 43 -1.23 -10.82 7.98
N LEU A 44 -0.12 -10.73 7.25
CA LEU A 44 0.83 -9.61 7.31
C LEU A 44 0.92 -8.91 5.96
N SER A 45 1.03 -7.59 6.02
CA SER A 45 1.12 -6.72 4.85
C SER A 45 2.58 -6.40 4.52
N LEU A 46 2.89 -6.34 3.24
CA LEU A 46 4.13 -5.79 2.73
C LEU A 46 3.87 -4.48 1.98
N ALA A 47 4.73 -3.49 2.19
CA ALA A 47 4.62 -2.18 1.59
C ALA A 47 6.01 -1.61 1.25
N PRO A 48 6.15 -0.85 0.14
CA PRO A 48 7.43 -0.29 -0.28
C PRO A 48 8.11 0.59 0.78
N VAL A 49 7.33 1.28 1.61
CA VAL A 49 7.83 2.13 2.70
C VAL A 49 8.68 1.38 3.73
N MET A 50 8.61 0.05 3.77
CA MET A 50 9.40 -0.76 4.71
C MET A 50 10.92 -0.63 4.50
N ALA A 51 11.39 -0.22 3.32
CA ALA A 51 12.78 0.15 3.10
C ALA A 51 13.22 1.27 4.06
N GLN A 52 12.36 2.25 4.31
CA GLN A 52 12.65 3.38 5.20
C GLN A 52 12.74 2.97 6.68
N TYR A 53 12.15 1.83 7.06
CA TYR A 53 12.20 1.35 8.44
C TYR A 53 13.52 0.68 8.79
N VAL A 54 14.27 0.19 7.80
CA VAL A 54 15.50 -0.56 8.01
C VAL A 54 16.77 0.25 7.70
N LEU A 55 16.66 1.44 7.11
CA LEU A 55 17.75 2.34 6.81
C LEU A 55 18.00 3.31 7.96
N ASP A 56 19.27 3.70 8.18
CA ASP A 56 19.62 4.78 9.08
C ASP A 56 19.20 6.13 8.46
N GLY A 57 18.57 7.00 9.26
CA GLY A 57 18.08 8.31 8.79
C GLY A 57 16.77 8.24 8.02
N GLY A 58 16.00 7.18 8.15
CA GLY A 58 14.63 7.09 7.59
C GLY A 58 13.77 8.29 8.02
N THR A 59 13.08 8.90 7.05
CA THR A 59 12.40 10.20 7.24
C THR A 59 10.96 10.10 7.71
N ILE A 60 10.35 8.90 7.69
CA ILE A 60 8.91 8.72 7.93
C ILE A 60 8.63 8.35 9.39
N GLU A 61 9.44 7.46 9.96
CA GLU A 61 9.38 7.02 11.37
C GLU A 61 10.80 6.72 11.86
N GLN A 62 10.97 6.62 13.18
CA GLN A 62 12.24 6.14 13.76
C GLN A 62 12.59 4.76 13.16
N PRO A 63 13.82 4.53 12.72
CA PRO A 63 14.24 3.24 12.21
C PRO A 63 14.03 2.12 13.23
N VAL A 64 13.75 0.91 12.75
CA VAL A 64 13.71 -0.29 13.59
C VAL A 64 15.11 -0.54 14.15
N ALA A 65 15.24 -0.74 15.46
CA ALA A 65 16.53 -1.05 16.06
C ALA A 65 16.97 -2.49 15.71
N ILE A 66 18.28 -2.73 15.67
CA ILE A 66 18.80 -4.10 15.51
C ILE A 66 18.34 -4.95 16.70
N GLY A 67 17.78 -6.14 16.41
CA GLY A 67 17.14 -7.03 17.38
C GLY A 67 15.67 -6.71 17.68
N GLU A 68 15.15 -5.57 17.21
CA GLU A 68 13.73 -5.24 17.33
C GLU A 68 12.90 -5.98 16.28
N THR A 69 11.64 -6.32 16.61
CA THR A 69 10.70 -6.94 15.67
C THR A 69 10.48 -6.03 14.47
N MET A 70 10.62 -6.57 13.25
CA MET A 70 10.40 -5.81 12.02
C MET A 70 8.99 -5.23 11.99
N ARG A 71 8.87 -3.95 11.71
CA ARG A 71 7.58 -3.28 11.61
C ARG A 71 6.79 -3.74 10.41
N GLY A 72 5.48 -3.81 10.60
CA GLY A 72 4.54 -4.14 9.54
C GLY A 72 3.12 -4.08 10.07
N ARG A 73 2.18 -3.90 9.16
CA ARG A 73 0.76 -4.01 9.49
C ARG A 73 0.32 -5.46 9.37
N GLY A 74 -0.52 -5.87 10.29
CA GLY A 74 -1.14 -7.17 10.30
C GLY A 74 -2.63 -7.07 10.59
N VAL A 75 -3.35 -8.14 10.31
CA VAL A 75 -4.72 -8.36 10.73
C VAL A 75 -4.82 -9.72 11.40
N GLY A 76 -5.62 -9.77 12.44
CA GLY A 76 -5.83 -11.00 13.19
C GLY A 76 -7.00 -10.90 14.15
N ARG A 77 -7.13 -11.91 14.99
CA ARG A 77 -8.19 -12.02 15.99
C ARG A 77 -7.63 -11.78 17.39
N VAL A 78 -8.35 -11.01 18.19
CA VAL A 78 -8.02 -10.83 19.62
C VAL A 78 -8.24 -12.16 20.33
N VAL A 79 -7.18 -12.68 20.99
CA VAL A 79 -7.20 -13.98 21.69
C VAL A 79 -7.17 -13.84 23.20
N ALA A 80 -6.75 -12.69 23.71
CA ALA A 80 -6.83 -12.34 25.13
C ALA A 80 -6.96 -10.82 25.26
N SER A 81 -7.82 -10.33 26.15
CA SER A 81 -8.06 -8.89 26.28
C SER A 81 -8.29 -8.45 27.73
N ARG A 82 -7.65 -7.33 28.08
CA ARG A 82 -7.94 -6.49 29.26
C ARG A 82 -8.26 -5.05 28.85
N HIS A 83 -8.79 -4.88 27.61
CA HIS A 83 -9.14 -3.59 26.99
C HIS A 83 -10.61 -3.57 26.54
N SER A 84 -11.42 -2.66 27.07
CA SER A 84 -12.88 -2.62 26.83
C SER A 84 -13.28 -2.43 25.36
N ALA A 85 -12.49 -1.69 24.57
CA ALA A 85 -12.79 -1.43 23.16
C ALA A 85 -12.32 -2.53 22.20
N PHE A 86 -11.53 -3.52 22.66
CA PHE A 86 -11.01 -4.61 21.83
C PHE A 86 -11.31 -5.97 22.49
N PRO A 87 -12.58 -6.43 22.43
CA PRO A 87 -12.97 -7.69 23.05
C PRO A 87 -12.36 -8.90 22.35
N GLU A 88 -12.25 -10.02 23.08
CA GLU A 88 -11.85 -11.31 22.52
C GLU A 88 -12.76 -11.69 21.33
N GLY A 89 -12.16 -12.32 20.32
CA GLY A 89 -12.84 -12.64 19.06
C GLY A 89 -12.90 -11.49 18.04
N ALA A 90 -12.68 -10.24 18.44
CA ALA A 90 -12.70 -9.11 17.50
C ALA A 90 -11.62 -9.24 16.44
N ILE A 91 -11.96 -8.94 15.18
CA ILE A 91 -10.99 -8.83 14.09
C ILE A 91 -10.39 -7.42 14.12
N VAL A 92 -9.09 -7.34 14.32
CA VAL A 92 -8.37 -6.08 14.44
C VAL A 92 -7.22 -6.00 13.45
N HIS A 93 -6.95 -4.82 12.93
CA HIS A 93 -5.77 -4.56 12.11
C HIS A 93 -4.96 -3.39 12.66
N GLY A 94 -3.64 -3.48 12.57
CA GLY A 94 -2.76 -2.49 13.17
C GLY A 94 -1.29 -2.72 12.87
N PRO A 95 -0.39 -1.90 13.43
CA PRO A 95 1.06 -2.00 13.25
C PRO A 95 1.64 -3.07 14.19
N PHE A 96 1.29 -4.32 13.98
CA PHE A 96 1.60 -5.44 14.88
C PHE A 96 2.99 -6.07 14.69
N GLY A 97 3.72 -5.68 13.63
CA GLY A 97 5.02 -6.26 13.31
C GLY A 97 4.95 -7.65 12.67
N TRP A 98 6.11 -8.16 12.28
CA TRP A 98 6.23 -9.48 11.63
C TRP A 98 6.34 -10.58 12.69
N GLN A 99 5.24 -11.07 13.18
CA GLN A 99 5.18 -12.08 14.24
C GLN A 99 3.83 -12.81 14.26
N ASP A 100 3.75 -13.92 15.00
CA ASP A 100 2.50 -14.69 15.16
C ASP A 100 1.53 -14.01 16.12
N TYR A 101 2.03 -13.45 17.23
CA TYR A 101 1.24 -12.82 18.29
C TYR A 101 1.79 -11.45 18.64
N ALA A 102 0.92 -10.48 18.79
CA ALA A 102 1.28 -9.12 19.17
C ALA A 102 0.45 -8.62 20.35
N VAL A 103 1.07 -7.96 21.31
CA VAL A 103 0.37 -7.17 22.35
C VAL A 103 0.17 -5.75 21.85
N SER A 104 -0.99 -5.16 22.14
CA SER A 104 -1.33 -3.79 21.77
C SER A 104 -2.20 -3.12 22.82
N ASN A 105 -2.08 -1.81 22.94
CA ASN A 105 -2.95 -0.97 23.76
C ASN A 105 -4.02 -0.21 22.95
N GLY A 106 -4.27 -0.62 21.70
CA GLY A 106 -5.27 -0.02 20.82
C GLY A 106 -4.92 1.36 20.24
N LYS A 107 -3.77 1.92 20.59
CA LYS A 107 -3.25 3.17 20.04
C LYS A 107 -2.57 2.94 18.69
N ARG A 108 -1.99 4.00 18.09
CA ARG A 108 -1.17 3.91 16.87
C ARG A 108 -1.88 3.25 15.68
N LEU A 109 -3.07 3.76 15.30
CA LEU A 109 -3.75 3.30 14.09
C LEU A 109 -4.15 1.82 14.12
N THR A 110 -4.61 1.36 15.28
CA THR A 110 -5.21 0.05 15.46
C THR A 110 -6.73 0.18 15.44
N TYR A 111 -7.41 -0.63 14.63
CA TYR A 111 -8.84 -0.54 14.39
C TYR A 111 -9.50 -1.90 14.44
N VAL A 112 -10.76 -1.92 14.90
CA VAL A 112 -11.67 -3.06 14.72
C VAL A 112 -12.26 -2.97 13.31
N SER A 113 -12.12 -4.01 12.51
CA SER A 113 -12.66 -4.02 11.16
C SER A 113 -14.17 -4.13 11.15
N ARG A 114 -14.83 -3.35 10.30
CA ARG A 114 -16.29 -3.40 10.11
C ARG A 114 -16.70 -4.36 9.00
N TYR A 115 -15.87 -4.50 7.97
CA TYR A 115 -16.18 -5.22 6.74
C TYR A 115 -15.34 -6.48 6.54
N ALA A 116 -14.04 -6.43 6.87
CA ALA A 116 -13.15 -7.56 6.71
C ALA A 116 -13.52 -8.71 7.65
N GLY A 117 -13.51 -9.93 7.13
CA GLY A 117 -13.99 -11.13 7.81
C GLY A 117 -15.52 -11.25 7.87
N ARG A 118 -16.27 -10.33 7.23
CA ARG A 118 -17.74 -10.35 7.17
C ARG A 118 -18.27 -10.28 5.74
N VAL A 119 -17.85 -9.26 4.98
CA VAL A 119 -18.27 -9.05 3.58
C VAL A 119 -17.12 -9.25 2.59
N ALA A 120 -15.90 -9.30 3.09
CA ALA A 120 -14.68 -9.57 2.34
C ALA A 120 -13.70 -10.37 3.22
N PRO A 121 -12.73 -11.11 2.66
CA PRO A 121 -11.72 -11.83 3.42
C PRO A 121 -11.00 -10.95 4.45
N MET A 122 -10.52 -11.55 5.54
CA MET A 122 -9.83 -10.83 6.61
C MET A 122 -8.60 -10.05 6.10
N SER A 123 -7.90 -10.57 5.09
CA SER A 123 -6.74 -9.93 4.45
C SER A 123 -7.02 -8.52 3.94
N THR A 124 -8.27 -8.23 3.52
CA THR A 124 -8.67 -6.92 2.99
C THR A 124 -8.50 -5.79 4.01
N ALA A 125 -8.51 -6.07 5.32
CA ALA A 125 -8.25 -5.08 6.38
C ALA A 125 -6.83 -4.50 6.37
N ILE A 126 -5.87 -5.18 5.72
CA ILE A 126 -4.51 -4.67 5.49
C ILE A 126 -4.25 -4.33 4.01
N GLY A 127 -5.32 -4.33 3.23
CA GLY A 127 -5.38 -4.00 1.80
C GLY A 127 -6.41 -2.91 1.53
N VAL A 128 -7.43 -3.26 0.74
CA VAL A 128 -8.47 -2.33 0.25
C VAL A 128 -9.34 -1.72 1.36
N LEU A 129 -9.61 -2.44 2.44
CA LEU A 129 -10.38 -1.98 3.61
C LEU A 129 -9.48 -1.53 4.77
N GLY A 130 -8.27 -1.10 4.47
CA GLY A 130 -7.30 -0.59 5.43
C GLY A 130 -6.50 0.56 4.85
N ILE A 131 -5.33 0.83 5.45
CA ILE A 131 -4.46 1.97 5.09
C ILE A 131 -4.18 2.07 3.58
N THR A 132 -4.05 0.95 2.88
CA THR A 132 -3.80 0.94 1.43
C THR A 132 -5.00 1.52 0.66
N GLY A 133 -6.23 1.08 0.98
CA GLY A 133 -7.45 1.61 0.38
C GLY A 133 -7.72 3.05 0.79
N TYR A 134 -7.51 3.38 2.06
CA TYR A 134 -7.66 4.76 2.55
C TYR A 134 -6.69 5.71 1.85
N THR A 135 -5.45 5.27 1.59
CA THR A 135 -4.47 6.02 0.81
C THR A 135 -4.96 6.28 -0.61
N ALA A 136 -5.55 5.28 -1.26
CA ALA A 136 -6.09 5.44 -2.61
C ALA A 136 -7.30 6.40 -2.65
N TYR A 137 -8.26 6.20 -1.74
CA TYR A 137 -9.49 7.00 -1.66
C TYR A 137 -9.18 8.47 -1.32
N ILE A 138 -8.51 8.71 -0.20
CA ILE A 138 -8.22 10.05 0.30
C ILE A 138 -7.20 10.75 -0.62
N GLY A 139 -6.15 10.02 -1.05
CA GLY A 139 -5.14 10.59 -1.93
C GLY A 139 -5.72 11.08 -3.27
N LEU A 140 -6.64 10.33 -3.87
CA LEU A 140 -7.32 10.79 -5.08
C LEU A 140 -8.24 11.99 -4.79
N ASP A 141 -8.97 11.98 -3.68
CA ASP A 141 -9.83 13.09 -3.26
C ASP A 141 -9.06 14.41 -3.11
N LEU A 142 -7.77 14.36 -2.72
CA LEU A 142 -6.92 15.57 -2.64
C LEU A 142 -6.67 16.22 -4.01
N ALA A 143 -6.88 15.49 -5.11
CA ALA A 143 -6.87 16.03 -6.46
C ALA A 143 -8.21 16.67 -6.85
N THR A 144 -9.26 16.54 -6.06
CA THR A 144 -10.61 17.01 -6.35
C THR A 144 -11.06 16.54 -7.76
N PRO A 145 -11.19 15.23 -7.99
CA PRO A 145 -11.46 14.69 -9.32
C PRO A 145 -12.83 15.13 -9.84
N CYS A 146 -12.87 15.50 -11.11
CA CYS A 146 -14.09 15.90 -11.82
C CYS A 146 -14.44 14.88 -12.92
N THR A 147 -15.73 14.81 -13.26
CA THR A 147 -16.18 14.01 -14.41
C THR A 147 -15.45 14.46 -15.69
N GLY A 148 -14.88 13.49 -16.40
CA GLY A 148 -14.09 13.71 -17.61
C GLY A 148 -12.62 14.04 -17.39
N ASP A 149 -12.12 14.12 -16.15
CA ASP A 149 -10.68 14.23 -15.88
C ASP A 149 -9.93 13.01 -16.44
N ARG A 150 -8.83 13.28 -17.14
CA ARG A 150 -7.91 12.27 -17.66
C ARG A 150 -6.90 11.91 -16.59
N VAL A 151 -6.92 10.66 -16.17
CA VAL A 151 -6.11 10.21 -15.02
C VAL A 151 -5.01 9.26 -15.46
N LEU A 152 -3.78 9.56 -15.06
CA LEU A 152 -2.65 8.65 -15.15
C LEU A 152 -2.33 8.12 -13.75
N VAL A 153 -2.11 6.81 -13.62
CA VAL A 153 -1.74 6.18 -12.35
C VAL A 153 -0.45 5.38 -12.54
N SER A 154 0.61 5.72 -11.84
CA SER A 154 1.82 4.89 -11.80
C SER A 154 1.75 3.82 -10.72
N GLY A 155 2.43 2.67 -10.95
CA GLY A 155 2.29 1.50 -10.08
C GLY A 155 0.84 0.99 -10.02
N ALA A 156 0.13 1.08 -11.15
CA ALA A 156 -1.32 0.93 -11.28
C ALA A 156 -1.86 -0.44 -10.84
N VAL A 157 -1.04 -1.48 -10.87
CA VAL A 157 -1.42 -2.84 -10.42
C VAL A 157 -0.93 -3.15 -9.00
N GLY A 158 -0.28 -2.20 -8.33
CA GLY A 158 0.11 -2.32 -6.92
C GLY A 158 -1.06 -2.11 -5.95
N GLY A 159 -0.80 -2.24 -4.65
CA GLY A 159 -1.84 -2.14 -3.64
C GLY A 159 -2.69 -0.86 -3.74
N VAL A 160 -2.06 0.31 -3.79
CA VAL A 160 -2.76 1.60 -3.90
C VAL A 160 -3.28 1.83 -5.32
N GLY A 161 -2.42 1.66 -6.34
CA GLY A 161 -2.80 1.96 -7.73
C GLY A 161 -4.00 1.16 -8.22
N SER A 162 -4.11 -0.13 -7.85
CA SER A 162 -5.24 -0.98 -8.24
C SER A 162 -6.59 -0.47 -7.74
N ILE A 163 -6.60 0.33 -6.70
CA ILE A 163 -7.79 0.95 -6.13
C ILE A 163 -8.02 2.35 -6.72
N VAL A 164 -6.95 3.15 -6.87
CA VAL A 164 -7.04 4.53 -7.41
C VAL A 164 -7.73 4.55 -8.76
N GLY A 165 -7.36 3.67 -9.70
CA GLY A 165 -7.97 3.64 -11.02
C GLY A 165 -9.47 3.39 -10.98
N GLN A 166 -9.91 2.46 -10.14
CA GLN A 166 -11.33 2.15 -9.97
C GLN A 166 -12.08 3.31 -9.28
N VAL A 167 -11.51 3.91 -8.23
CA VAL A 167 -12.11 5.08 -7.57
C VAL A 167 -12.21 6.25 -8.53
N ALA A 168 -11.20 6.50 -9.38
CA ALA A 168 -11.25 7.53 -10.40
C ALA A 168 -12.42 7.31 -11.38
N ARG A 169 -12.62 6.08 -11.84
CA ARG A 169 -13.78 5.73 -12.69
C ARG A 169 -15.11 5.90 -11.97
N ILE A 170 -15.21 5.50 -10.70
CA ILE A 170 -16.41 5.70 -9.88
C ILE A 170 -16.74 7.19 -9.74
N ARG A 171 -15.72 8.06 -9.71
CA ARG A 171 -15.84 9.54 -9.69
C ARG A 171 -16.12 10.15 -11.08
N GLY A 172 -16.19 9.33 -12.14
CA GLY A 172 -16.51 9.77 -13.51
C GLY A 172 -15.30 10.25 -14.32
N CYS A 173 -14.08 9.99 -13.87
CA CYS A 173 -12.87 10.28 -14.64
C CYS A 173 -12.77 9.36 -15.86
N THR A 174 -12.32 9.90 -17.00
CA THR A 174 -12.11 9.16 -18.24
C THR A 174 -11.28 9.97 -19.25
N PRO A 175 -10.28 9.37 -19.94
CA PRO A 175 -9.76 8.03 -19.70
C PRO A 175 -8.94 7.91 -18.40
N VAL A 176 -8.86 6.69 -17.84
CA VAL A 176 -8.02 6.33 -16.72
C VAL A 176 -6.95 5.35 -17.21
N VAL A 177 -5.69 5.78 -17.24
CA VAL A 177 -4.58 5.05 -17.86
C VAL A 177 -3.62 4.51 -16.79
N ALA A 178 -3.28 3.23 -16.93
CA ALA A 178 -2.36 2.52 -16.05
C ALA A 178 -0.91 2.61 -16.54
N VAL A 179 0.03 2.88 -15.63
CA VAL A 179 1.46 2.63 -15.87
C VAL A 179 1.89 1.48 -14.96
N CYS A 180 2.33 0.37 -15.58
CA CYS A 180 2.77 -0.84 -14.87
C CYS A 180 3.89 -1.53 -15.65
N GLY A 181 4.48 -2.60 -15.11
CA GLY A 181 5.59 -3.30 -15.77
C GLY A 181 5.18 -4.66 -16.32
N GLY A 182 5.31 -4.83 -17.65
CA GLY A 182 5.06 -6.10 -18.34
C GLY A 182 3.62 -6.33 -18.77
N ALA A 183 3.45 -7.15 -19.81
CA ALA A 183 2.17 -7.39 -20.47
C ALA A 183 1.11 -8.03 -19.56
N GLU A 184 1.51 -8.89 -18.63
CA GLU A 184 0.59 -9.55 -17.69
C GLU A 184 -0.09 -8.54 -16.76
N LYS A 185 0.69 -7.61 -16.19
CA LYS A 185 0.14 -6.51 -15.38
C LYS A 185 -0.73 -5.57 -16.20
N GLY A 186 -0.36 -5.33 -17.46
CA GLY A 186 -1.15 -4.54 -18.38
C GLY A 186 -2.54 -5.15 -18.61
N ARG A 187 -2.60 -6.46 -18.89
CA ARG A 187 -3.88 -7.18 -19.04
C ARG A 187 -4.70 -7.11 -17.75
N LEU A 188 -4.09 -7.39 -16.60
CA LEU A 188 -4.78 -7.31 -15.31
C LEU A 188 -5.37 -5.90 -15.06
N ALA A 189 -4.62 -4.84 -15.40
CA ALA A 189 -5.10 -3.47 -15.26
C ALA A 189 -6.36 -3.22 -16.09
N VAL A 190 -6.38 -3.62 -17.36
CA VAL A 190 -7.50 -3.37 -18.26
C VAL A 190 -8.67 -4.31 -17.99
N GLU A 191 -8.43 -5.62 -17.98
CA GLU A 191 -9.50 -6.63 -17.97
C GLU A 191 -10.18 -6.79 -16.61
N ARG A 192 -9.43 -6.56 -15.51
CA ARG A 192 -9.96 -6.77 -14.15
C ARG A 192 -10.13 -5.50 -13.34
N LEU A 193 -9.17 -4.57 -13.46
CA LEU A 193 -9.19 -3.33 -12.65
C LEU A 193 -9.88 -2.17 -13.37
N GLY A 194 -10.29 -2.37 -14.62
CA GLY A 194 -11.11 -1.43 -15.38
C GLY A 194 -10.38 -0.16 -15.85
N TYR A 195 -9.06 -0.21 -16.01
CA TYR A 195 -8.34 0.85 -16.71
C TYR A 195 -8.67 0.87 -18.19
N ASP A 196 -8.71 2.04 -18.81
CA ASP A 196 -9.01 2.17 -20.25
C ASP A 196 -7.82 1.75 -21.12
N ALA A 197 -6.60 1.94 -20.63
CA ALA A 197 -5.36 1.51 -21.28
C ALA A 197 -4.28 1.21 -20.24
N ALA A 198 -3.25 0.43 -20.64
CA ALA A 198 -2.09 0.15 -19.81
C ALA A 198 -0.80 0.32 -20.62
N ILE A 199 0.19 1.00 -20.02
CA ILE A 199 1.47 1.31 -20.62
C ILE A 199 2.58 0.65 -19.81
N ASP A 200 3.46 -0.11 -20.48
CA ASP A 200 4.65 -0.67 -19.86
C ASP A 200 5.75 0.38 -19.76
N TYR A 201 6.10 0.79 -18.53
CA TYR A 201 7.16 1.78 -18.30
C TYR A 201 8.56 1.32 -18.74
N ARG A 202 8.74 0.02 -19.00
CA ARG A 202 9.99 -0.59 -19.47
C ARG A 202 10.15 -0.48 -20.98
N SER A 203 9.06 -0.17 -21.70
CA SER A 203 9.09 -0.01 -23.14
C SER A 203 10.03 1.13 -23.54
N VAL A 204 10.76 0.96 -24.63
CA VAL A 204 11.55 2.03 -25.27
C VAL A 204 10.64 3.17 -25.77
N ASP A 205 9.41 2.81 -26.15
CA ASP A 205 8.39 3.72 -26.70
C ASP A 205 7.47 4.30 -25.61
N PHE A 206 7.86 4.21 -24.31
CA PHE A 206 7.00 4.63 -23.22
C PHE A 206 6.46 6.07 -23.38
N ALA A 207 7.30 7.00 -23.81
CA ALA A 207 6.91 8.39 -24.04
C ALA A 207 5.83 8.52 -25.14
N ASN A 208 6.01 7.83 -26.28
CA ASN A 208 5.03 7.86 -27.39
C ASN A 208 3.70 7.22 -26.98
N ARG A 209 3.76 6.12 -26.20
CA ARG A 209 2.54 5.46 -25.69
C ARG A 209 1.77 6.31 -24.68
N LEU A 210 2.44 7.18 -23.93
CA LEU A 210 1.76 8.19 -23.11
C LEU A 210 1.00 9.17 -23.98
N ASP A 211 1.63 9.65 -25.06
CA ASP A 211 1.00 10.59 -26.02
C ASP A 211 -0.18 9.94 -26.77
N GLU A 212 -0.07 8.67 -27.15
CA GLU A 212 -1.15 7.91 -27.79
C GLU A 212 -2.33 7.67 -26.83
N SER A 213 -2.05 7.32 -25.56
CA SER A 213 -3.10 7.00 -24.57
C SER A 213 -3.78 8.23 -23.97
N LEU A 214 -3.07 9.35 -23.92
CA LEU A 214 -3.53 10.64 -23.38
C LEU A 214 -3.18 11.79 -24.33
N PRO A 215 -3.73 11.81 -25.57
CA PRO A 215 -3.33 12.77 -26.61
C PRO A 215 -3.63 14.22 -26.23
N GLU A 216 -4.60 14.45 -25.36
CA GLU A 216 -4.92 15.77 -24.85
C GLU A 216 -4.21 16.11 -23.54
N GLY A 217 -3.32 15.24 -23.04
CA GLY A 217 -2.57 15.41 -21.79
C GLY A 217 -3.28 14.91 -20.54
N ILE A 218 -2.68 15.21 -19.39
CA ILE A 218 -3.02 14.65 -18.08
C ILE A 218 -3.68 15.72 -17.21
N ASP A 219 -4.87 15.45 -16.67
CA ASP A 219 -5.54 16.30 -15.69
C ASP A 219 -5.15 15.91 -14.25
N ILE A 220 -5.05 14.59 -13.98
CA ILE A 220 -4.60 14.08 -12.68
C ILE A 220 -3.52 13.02 -12.90
N TYR A 221 -2.37 13.20 -12.26
CA TYR A 221 -1.35 12.16 -12.16
C TYR A 221 -1.24 11.68 -10.72
N PHE A 222 -1.57 10.42 -10.47
CA PHE A 222 -1.39 9.79 -9.17
C PHE A 222 -0.07 9.02 -9.16
N ASP A 223 0.94 9.56 -8.48
CA ASP A 223 2.30 9.04 -8.51
C ASP A 223 2.63 8.15 -7.30
N ASN A 224 2.92 6.88 -7.60
CA ASN A 224 3.44 5.91 -6.64
C ASN A 224 4.92 5.57 -6.89
N VAL A 225 5.54 6.09 -7.96
CA VAL A 225 6.81 5.59 -8.47
C VAL A 225 7.91 6.65 -8.46
N GLY A 226 7.62 7.88 -8.85
CA GLY A 226 8.64 8.92 -9.03
C GLY A 226 9.55 8.69 -10.24
N GLY A 227 10.75 9.29 -10.22
CA GLY A 227 11.81 9.12 -11.21
C GLY A 227 11.36 9.43 -12.64
N ARG A 228 11.84 8.65 -13.62
CA ARG A 228 11.56 8.86 -15.05
C ARG A 228 10.06 8.90 -15.38
N VAL A 229 9.24 8.12 -14.69
CA VAL A 229 7.79 8.11 -14.94
C VAL A 229 7.18 9.46 -14.57
N LEU A 230 7.59 10.04 -13.42
CA LEU A 230 7.18 11.37 -13.00
C LEU A 230 7.64 12.43 -14.02
N GLU A 231 8.92 12.44 -14.42
CA GLU A 231 9.44 13.42 -15.37
C GLU A 231 8.66 13.43 -16.69
N LEU A 232 8.46 12.26 -17.31
CA LEU A 232 7.71 12.16 -18.55
C LEU A 232 6.23 12.55 -18.41
N SER A 233 5.66 12.36 -17.22
CA SER A 233 4.29 12.79 -16.91
C SER A 233 4.19 14.31 -16.76
N LEU A 234 5.20 14.96 -16.13
CA LEU A 234 5.25 16.41 -15.98
C LEU A 234 5.28 17.16 -17.32
N ASP A 235 5.89 16.57 -18.36
CA ASP A 235 5.92 17.14 -19.71
C ASP A 235 4.55 17.14 -20.41
N ARG A 236 3.58 16.39 -19.89
CA ARG A 236 2.26 16.12 -20.48
C ARG A 236 1.09 16.68 -19.67
N LEU A 237 1.38 17.51 -18.68
CA LEU A 237 0.35 18.11 -17.85
C LEU A 237 -0.49 19.11 -18.62
N ARG A 238 -1.80 19.01 -18.48
CA ARG A 238 -2.74 20.03 -18.93
C ARG A 238 -2.72 21.24 -17.99
N GLN A 239 -3.32 22.33 -18.46
CA GLN A 239 -3.53 23.50 -17.62
C GLN A 239 -4.33 23.11 -16.37
N ARG A 240 -3.82 23.52 -15.19
CA ARG A 240 -4.40 23.22 -13.86
C ARG A 240 -4.40 21.74 -13.49
N ALA A 241 -3.50 20.95 -14.04
CA ALA A 241 -3.33 19.57 -13.67
C ALA A 241 -2.93 19.43 -12.18
N ARG A 242 -3.23 18.30 -11.59
CA ARG A 242 -2.97 17.97 -10.19
C ARG A 242 -2.13 16.70 -10.13
N VAL A 243 -0.92 16.81 -9.61
CA VAL A 243 -0.03 15.68 -9.36
C VAL A 243 -0.11 15.33 -7.87
N ILE A 244 -0.51 14.10 -7.56
CA ILE A 244 -0.56 13.58 -6.19
C ILE A 244 0.61 12.65 -5.98
N VAL A 245 1.56 13.04 -5.13
CA VAL A 245 2.72 12.24 -4.78
C VAL A 245 2.37 11.37 -3.58
N CYS A 246 2.07 10.11 -3.85
CA CYS A 246 1.75 9.08 -2.86
C CYS A 246 3.00 8.34 -2.40
N GLY A 247 3.96 8.12 -3.30
CA GLY A 247 5.19 7.42 -3.03
C GLY A 247 6.17 7.53 -4.19
N ALA A 248 7.40 7.08 -3.95
CA ALA A 248 8.48 7.12 -4.92
C ALA A 248 9.30 5.82 -4.86
N ILE A 249 8.66 4.66 -5.14
CA ILE A 249 9.30 3.35 -4.97
C ILE A 249 10.60 3.25 -5.78
N SER A 250 10.71 3.92 -6.93
CA SER A 250 11.93 3.97 -7.72
C SER A 250 13.08 4.68 -7.01
N GLN A 251 12.80 5.42 -5.94
CA GLN A 251 13.77 6.21 -5.17
C GLN A 251 14.05 5.60 -3.78
N TYR A 252 13.29 4.58 -3.35
CA TYR A 252 13.47 4.00 -2.02
C TYR A 252 14.59 2.97 -1.94
N VAL A 253 14.96 2.39 -3.06
CA VAL A 253 15.88 1.24 -3.18
C VAL A 253 16.92 1.51 -4.26
N ILE A 254 17.50 2.70 -4.25
CA ILE A 254 18.61 3.05 -5.14
C ILE A 254 19.94 3.04 -4.39
N ASP A 255 20.98 2.72 -5.11
CA ASP A 255 22.36 2.89 -4.66
C ASP A 255 22.75 4.34 -4.97
N GLY A 256 22.61 5.25 -4.00
CA GLY A 256 22.94 6.65 -4.20
C GLY A 256 21.90 7.64 -3.62
N VAL A 257 22.02 8.90 -4.00
CA VAL A 257 21.13 9.97 -3.55
C VAL A 257 19.87 9.99 -4.41
N PRO A 258 18.67 9.99 -3.80
CA PRO A 258 17.43 10.18 -4.53
C PRO A 258 17.44 11.48 -5.35
N THR A 259 17.02 11.40 -6.62
CA THR A 259 16.94 12.57 -7.49
C THR A 259 15.50 12.96 -7.74
N GLY A 260 15.21 14.25 -7.65
CA GLY A 260 13.92 14.81 -8.03
C GLY A 260 13.79 14.98 -9.55
N PRO A 261 12.59 15.32 -10.05
CA PRO A 261 12.37 15.58 -11.47
C PRO A 261 13.12 16.85 -11.90
N SER A 262 13.91 16.74 -12.97
CA SER A 262 14.69 17.88 -13.50
C SER A 262 13.81 18.95 -14.14
N ASN A 263 12.59 18.58 -14.53
CA ASN A 263 11.62 19.41 -15.25
C ASN A 263 10.46 19.91 -14.37
N TYR A 264 10.61 19.98 -13.05
CA TYR A 264 9.55 20.42 -12.12
C TYR A 264 8.96 21.80 -12.47
N PHE A 265 9.72 22.69 -13.12
CA PHE A 265 9.27 24.00 -13.58
C PHE A 265 8.10 23.92 -14.61
N LYS A 266 7.86 22.76 -15.22
CA LYS A 266 6.68 22.52 -16.08
C LYS A 266 5.36 22.73 -15.32
N LEU A 267 5.36 22.57 -14.01
CA LEU A 267 4.21 22.89 -13.16
C LEU A 267 3.80 24.36 -13.30
N ALA A 268 4.76 25.28 -13.37
CA ALA A 268 4.49 26.70 -13.56
C ALA A 268 3.89 26.98 -14.95
N TYR A 269 4.40 26.34 -16.01
CA TYR A 269 3.90 26.55 -17.37
C TYR A 269 2.50 26.01 -17.58
N ALA A 270 2.17 24.90 -16.89
CA ALA A 270 0.83 24.32 -16.90
C ALA A 270 -0.10 24.91 -15.81
N ASN A 271 0.37 25.92 -15.04
CA ASN A 271 -0.38 26.43 -13.89
C ASN A 271 -0.93 25.31 -12.99
N SER A 272 -0.12 24.27 -12.78
CA SER A 272 -0.45 23.01 -12.14
C SER A 272 0.09 22.92 -10.73
N SER A 273 -0.37 21.95 -9.97
CA SER A 273 0.10 21.69 -8.61
C SER A 273 0.69 20.28 -8.48
N MET A 274 1.70 20.15 -7.58
CA MET A 274 2.20 18.85 -7.14
C MET A 274 2.11 18.82 -5.62
N ARG A 275 1.37 17.84 -5.07
CA ARG A 275 1.07 17.72 -3.66
C ARG A 275 1.45 16.35 -3.12
N GLY A 276 2.35 16.32 -2.14
CA GLY A 276 2.60 15.14 -1.31
C GLY A 276 1.61 15.06 -0.15
N PHE A 277 1.37 13.85 0.33
CA PHE A 277 0.57 13.62 1.53
C PHE A 277 1.06 12.39 2.29
N GLN A 278 0.87 12.41 3.59
CA GLN A 278 1.01 11.23 4.44
C GLN A 278 -0.37 10.84 4.94
N ILE A 279 -0.77 9.62 4.69
CA ILE A 279 -2.11 9.12 5.03
C ILE A 279 -2.43 9.25 6.52
N TYR A 280 -1.43 9.17 7.39
CA TYR A 280 -1.59 9.29 8.84
C TYR A 280 -2.10 10.67 9.32
N ALA A 281 -1.91 11.71 8.51
CA ALA A 281 -2.46 13.05 8.79
C ALA A 281 -3.98 13.15 8.53
N TYR A 282 -4.59 12.11 7.96
CA TYR A 282 -6.01 12.05 7.59
C TYR A 282 -6.76 10.93 8.32
N ALA A 283 -6.32 10.60 9.55
CA ALA A 283 -6.91 9.50 10.31
C ALA A 283 -8.40 9.75 10.67
N ASP A 284 -8.82 10.99 10.74
CA ASP A 284 -10.20 11.42 10.92
C ASP A 284 -11.12 11.03 9.74
N ARG A 285 -10.57 10.80 8.55
CA ARG A 285 -11.29 10.39 7.34
C ARG A 285 -11.30 8.87 7.09
N TYR A 286 -10.68 8.07 7.94
CA TYR A 286 -10.59 6.62 7.69
C TYR A 286 -11.95 5.93 7.74
N ALA A 287 -12.83 6.34 8.64
CA ALA A 287 -14.18 5.78 8.73
C ALA A 287 -15.01 6.07 7.46
N GLU A 288 -14.88 7.27 6.89
CA GLU A 288 -15.48 7.67 5.61
C GLU A 288 -14.94 6.79 4.47
N ALA A 289 -13.62 6.63 4.40
CA ALA A 289 -12.97 5.83 3.36
C ALA A 289 -13.36 4.34 3.45
N GLU A 290 -13.36 3.75 4.65
CA GLU A 290 -13.76 2.36 4.87
C GLU A 290 -15.22 2.13 4.43
N GLU A 291 -16.13 3.03 4.81
CA GLU A 291 -17.55 2.97 4.45
C GLU A 291 -17.74 3.02 2.93
N ALA A 292 -17.12 3.98 2.25
CA ALA A 292 -17.24 4.11 0.81
C ALA A 292 -16.69 2.88 0.08
N LEU A 293 -15.48 2.45 0.43
CA LEU A 293 -14.84 1.29 -0.18
C LEU A 293 -15.60 -0.01 0.09
N GLY A 294 -16.06 -0.21 1.33
CA GLY A 294 -16.87 -1.36 1.72
C GLY A 294 -18.20 -1.41 0.96
N THR A 295 -18.88 -0.28 0.83
CA THR A 295 -20.11 -0.16 0.03
C THR A 295 -19.86 -0.48 -1.44
N TRP A 296 -18.80 0.02 -2.06
CA TRP A 296 -18.51 -0.27 -3.46
C TRP A 296 -18.12 -1.72 -3.70
N ILE A 297 -17.46 -2.37 -2.74
CA ILE A 297 -17.20 -3.82 -2.78
C ILE A 297 -18.52 -4.60 -2.76
N GLN A 298 -19.42 -4.29 -1.82
CA GLN A 298 -20.75 -4.94 -1.72
C GLN A 298 -21.59 -4.75 -2.98
N GLN A 299 -21.47 -3.62 -3.65
CA GLN A 299 -22.13 -3.30 -4.92
C GLN A 299 -21.46 -3.94 -6.16
N GLY A 300 -20.32 -4.60 -6.01
CA GLY A 300 -19.54 -5.13 -7.12
C GLY A 300 -18.88 -4.06 -8.01
N ARG A 301 -18.82 -2.80 -7.53
CA ARG A 301 -18.24 -1.66 -8.26
C ARG A 301 -16.75 -1.50 -8.05
N LEU A 302 -16.21 -2.15 -7.01
CA LEU A 302 -14.79 -2.16 -6.69
C LEU A 302 -14.37 -3.59 -6.40
N VAL A 303 -13.31 -4.02 -7.07
CA VAL A 303 -12.65 -5.30 -6.83
C VAL A 303 -11.26 -5.08 -6.26
N TRP A 304 -10.79 -6.02 -5.45
CA TRP A 304 -9.42 -5.98 -4.94
C TRP A 304 -8.57 -7.07 -5.57
N GLN A 305 -7.28 -6.81 -5.62
CA GLN A 305 -6.28 -7.75 -6.12
C GLN A 305 -5.19 -7.93 -5.08
N GLU A 306 -5.08 -9.13 -4.57
CA GLU A 306 -4.06 -9.54 -3.61
C GLU A 306 -3.13 -10.59 -4.22
N ASP A 307 -1.87 -10.53 -3.86
CA ASP A 307 -0.83 -11.51 -4.12
C ASP A 307 -0.45 -12.11 -2.77
N CYS A 308 -1.09 -13.25 -2.46
CA CYS A 308 -0.98 -13.90 -1.15
C CYS A 308 0.09 -14.99 -1.19
N LEU A 309 1.09 -14.87 -0.33
CA LEU A 309 2.08 -15.91 -0.04
C LEU A 309 1.77 -16.59 1.29
N GLU A 310 2.37 -17.76 1.54
CA GLU A 310 2.07 -18.61 2.69
C GLU A 310 3.27 -18.75 3.63
N GLY A 311 3.00 -18.65 4.95
CA GLY A 311 3.95 -18.90 6.02
C GLY A 311 4.72 -17.66 6.46
N LEU A 312 4.93 -17.50 7.78
CA LEU A 312 5.69 -16.40 8.35
C LEU A 312 7.14 -16.39 7.83
N GLU A 313 7.68 -17.56 7.50
CA GLU A 313 9.05 -17.76 7.05
C GLU A 313 9.38 -17.02 5.76
N VAL A 314 8.39 -16.79 4.89
CA VAL A 314 8.60 -16.14 3.59
C VAL A 314 8.66 -14.61 3.66
N MET A 315 8.42 -13.99 4.82
CA MET A 315 8.31 -12.52 4.94
C MET A 315 9.51 -11.75 4.36
N PRO A 316 10.79 -12.11 4.64
CA PRO A 316 11.93 -11.41 4.04
C PRO A 316 11.99 -11.57 2.51
N GLN A 317 11.74 -12.78 1.99
CA GLN A 317 11.70 -13.05 0.55
C GLN A 317 10.56 -12.27 -0.12
N ALA A 318 9.40 -12.20 0.53
CA ALA A 318 8.25 -11.47 0.05
C ALA A 318 8.53 -9.97 -0.06
N LEU A 319 9.29 -9.39 0.89
CA LEU A 319 9.72 -7.98 0.81
C LEU A 319 10.67 -7.75 -0.37
N VAL A 320 11.67 -8.60 -0.54
CA VAL A 320 12.59 -8.52 -1.69
C VAL A 320 11.83 -8.66 -3.00
N ARG A 321 10.88 -9.61 -3.08
CA ARG A 321 10.01 -9.82 -4.25
C ARG A 321 9.18 -8.57 -4.59
N LEU A 322 8.69 -7.86 -3.58
CA LEU A 322 7.97 -6.60 -3.75
C LEU A 322 8.85 -5.52 -4.41
N TYR A 323 10.08 -5.35 -3.93
CA TYR A 323 11.02 -4.36 -4.51
C TYR A 323 11.44 -4.71 -5.94
N MET A 324 11.45 -6.00 -6.29
CA MET A 324 11.67 -6.44 -7.67
C MET A 324 10.43 -6.23 -8.57
N GLY A 325 9.32 -5.72 -8.03
CA GLY A 325 8.08 -5.53 -8.77
C GLY A 325 7.45 -6.84 -9.28
N LYS A 326 7.65 -7.96 -8.60
CA LYS A 326 7.11 -9.28 -8.99
C LYS A 326 5.71 -9.57 -8.43
N ASN A 327 5.19 -8.70 -7.60
CA ASN A 327 3.84 -8.83 -7.04
C ASN A 327 2.75 -8.50 -8.07
N MET A 328 1.62 -9.21 -7.95
CA MET A 328 0.41 -9.01 -8.75
C MET A 328 -0.73 -8.50 -7.86
N GLY A 329 -0.75 -7.22 -7.57
CA GLY A 329 -1.67 -6.60 -6.61
C GLY A 329 -1.02 -6.25 -5.28
N LYS A 330 -1.83 -6.12 -4.24
CA LYS A 330 -1.37 -5.94 -2.86
C LYS A 330 -0.70 -7.21 -2.37
N GLN A 331 0.59 -7.16 -2.06
CA GLN A 331 1.29 -8.30 -1.50
C GLN A 331 0.99 -8.45 -0.01
N VAL A 332 0.50 -9.62 0.35
CA VAL A 332 0.19 -10.06 1.71
C VAL A 332 0.79 -11.45 1.96
N VAL A 333 0.97 -11.80 3.22
CA VAL A 333 1.40 -13.15 3.62
C VAL A 333 0.40 -13.70 4.62
N ARG A 334 -0.18 -14.86 4.33
CA ARG A 334 -0.98 -15.62 5.27
C ARG A 334 -0.05 -16.42 6.20
N ILE A 335 -0.10 -16.14 7.49
CA ILE A 335 0.78 -16.78 8.48
C ILE A 335 0.05 -17.78 9.39
N ALA A 336 -1.27 -17.71 9.41
CA ALA A 336 -2.12 -18.69 10.08
C ALA A 336 -3.45 -18.84 9.33
N PRO A 337 -4.09 -20.02 9.38
CA PRO A 337 -5.44 -20.21 8.81
C PRO A 337 -6.44 -19.32 9.54
N GLU A 338 -7.42 -18.80 8.82
CA GLU A 338 -8.62 -18.25 9.43
C GLU A 338 -9.37 -19.41 10.08
N GLU A 339 -9.56 -19.40 11.40
CA GLU A 339 -10.40 -20.39 12.04
C GLU A 339 -11.83 -20.15 11.56
N GLU A 340 -12.47 -21.21 11.04
CA GLU A 340 -13.88 -21.18 10.76
C GLU A 340 -14.62 -20.84 12.07
N THR A 341 -15.42 -19.78 12.02
CA THR A 341 -16.36 -19.48 13.10
C THR A 341 -17.35 -20.63 13.16
N ALA A 342 -17.22 -21.48 14.18
CA ALA A 342 -18.19 -22.52 14.49
C ALA A 342 -19.58 -21.91 14.78
#